data_158dbe21bf686463951af09d03a714b3
#
_entry.id   158dbe21bf686463951af09d03a714b3
#
_cell.length_a   1.000
_cell.length_b   1.000
_cell.length_c   1.000
_cell.angle_alpha   90.00
_cell.angle_beta   90.00
_cell.angle_gamma   90.00
#
_symmetry.space_group_name_H-M   'P 1'
#
loop_
_entity.id
_entity.type
_entity.pdbx_description
1 polymer ?
#
loop_
_entity_poly.entity_id
_entity_poly.type
_entity_poly.pdbx_seq_one_letter_code
_entity_poly.pdbx_strand_id
1 'polypeptide(L)'
;MIITQAWFICYNSAIRINVIFNKQISGYQNALEALEKALIDNKVEFKTFDIDRLEQFGNFTFVIGGDGTLLKCARFYAGSPVLGINLGRLGFLAQAGVEEIEKAVKAVIDGKYSTEERLMLESDDAIALNDFVIKGSMTSRTSKFYLEINDKFVCDYIADGLIISTPTGSTAYGLSAGGPVLYPTLDALVIVPICPHTLNVRPLVVPIGETIKVKTSGKLLSVAIDGFDTTAYVKEISIKTSHKKAVLAFLNDDRFYSVLRNKLHWGISPTN
;
A
#
# COMPACT_ATOMS: atom_id res chain seq x y z
N MET A 1 22.66 -18.18 -1.51
CA MET A 1 23.32 -17.12 -2.30
C MET A 1 22.56 -17.04 -3.61
N ILE A 2 21.47 -16.28 -3.64
CA ILE A 2 20.69 -16.01 -4.86
C ILE A 2 20.84 -14.52 -5.08
N ILE A 3 21.74 -14.18 -5.99
CA ILE A 3 21.93 -12.83 -6.50
C ILE A 3 20.76 -12.59 -7.44
N THR A 4 19.77 -11.83 -6.99
CA THR A 4 18.73 -11.30 -7.85
C THR A 4 19.40 -10.34 -8.85
N GLN A 5 19.51 -10.79 -10.09
CA GLN A 5 19.92 -9.95 -11.20
C GLN A 5 18.96 -8.76 -11.27
N ALA A 6 19.51 -7.58 -10.97
CA ALA A 6 18.88 -6.33 -11.32
C ALA A 6 18.60 -6.35 -12.83
N TRP A 7 17.35 -6.28 -13.21
CA TRP A 7 16.94 -6.06 -14.58
C TRP A 7 17.41 -4.66 -14.98
N PHE A 8 18.59 -4.59 -15.59
CA PHE A 8 18.99 -3.44 -16.38
C PHE A 8 18.02 -3.35 -17.58
N ILE A 9 16.88 -2.69 -17.37
CA ILE A 9 16.09 -2.20 -18.49
C ILE A 9 16.94 -1.09 -19.11
N CYS A 10 17.48 -1.34 -20.29
CA CYS A 10 18.09 -0.31 -21.13
C CYS A 10 17.04 0.76 -21.42
N TYR A 11 16.96 1.78 -20.55
CA TYR A 11 16.19 2.98 -20.80
C TYR A 11 16.98 3.89 -21.74
N ASN A 12 16.76 3.68 -23.06
CA ASN A 12 17.15 4.65 -24.09
C ASN A 12 16.07 5.73 -24.29
N SER A 13 15.08 5.82 -23.38
CA SER A 13 14.10 6.91 -23.33
C SER A 13 14.48 7.85 -22.20
N ALA A 14 14.58 9.15 -22.48
CA ALA A 14 14.80 10.19 -21.47
C ALA A 14 13.78 10.01 -20.30
N ILE A 15 14.27 10.07 -19.07
CA ILE A 15 13.41 9.98 -17.89
C ILE A 15 12.42 11.15 -17.91
N ARG A 16 11.13 10.85 -17.78
CA ARG A 16 10.04 11.81 -17.62
C ARG A 16 9.36 11.57 -16.30
N ILE A 17 9.09 12.61 -15.55
CA ILE A 17 8.68 12.50 -14.16
C ILE A 17 7.26 13.05 -13.96
N ASN A 18 6.43 12.24 -13.29
CA ASN A 18 5.19 12.71 -12.67
C ASN A 18 5.53 13.29 -11.29
N VAL A 19 5.11 14.50 -10.99
CA VAL A 19 5.20 15.10 -9.65
C VAL A 19 3.79 15.17 -9.08
N ILE A 20 3.53 14.43 -8.00
CA ILE A 20 2.21 14.39 -7.39
C ILE A 20 2.26 15.09 -6.03
N PHE A 21 1.30 15.96 -5.78
CA PHE A 21 1.13 16.62 -4.49
C PHE A 21 -0.28 16.45 -3.95
N ASN A 22 -0.41 16.57 -2.63
CA ASN A 22 -1.71 16.59 -1.95
C ASN A 22 -1.89 17.95 -1.26
N LYS A 23 -2.77 18.78 -1.82
CA LYS A 23 -3.07 20.13 -1.32
C LYS A 23 -3.70 20.16 0.09
N GLN A 24 -4.21 19.02 0.59
CA GLN A 24 -4.77 18.92 1.93
C GLN A 24 -3.70 18.80 3.01
N ILE A 25 -2.43 18.56 2.63
CA ILE A 25 -1.33 18.41 3.57
C ILE A 25 -0.61 19.75 3.74
N SER A 26 -0.50 20.22 4.98
CA SER A 26 0.22 21.48 5.28
C SER A 26 1.69 21.37 4.88
N GLY A 27 2.24 22.43 4.28
CA GLY A 27 3.65 22.51 3.89
C GLY A 27 3.99 21.89 2.53
N TYR A 28 2.99 21.39 1.79
CA TYR A 28 3.24 20.78 0.48
C TYR A 28 3.86 21.77 -0.53
N GLN A 29 3.51 23.07 -0.46
CA GLN A 29 4.00 24.09 -1.39
C GLN A 29 5.54 24.19 -1.38
N ASN A 30 6.14 24.29 -0.19
CA ASN A 30 7.59 24.39 -0.05
C ASN A 30 8.32 23.16 -0.60
N ALA A 31 7.78 21.99 -0.36
CA ALA A 31 8.34 20.74 -0.89
C ALA A 31 8.15 20.63 -2.40
N LEU A 32 7.00 21.10 -2.93
CA LEU A 32 6.72 21.13 -4.36
C LEU A 32 7.69 22.07 -5.07
N GLU A 33 7.84 23.31 -4.59
CA GLU A 33 8.78 24.29 -5.13
C GLU A 33 10.23 23.78 -5.12
N ALA A 34 10.65 23.13 -4.02
CA ALA A 34 11.99 22.55 -3.92
C ALA A 34 12.19 21.41 -4.94
N LEU A 35 11.19 20.54 -5.11
CA LEU A 35 11.24 19.43 -6.06
C LEU A 35 11.25 19.93 -7.52
N GLU A 36 10.35 20.85 -7.86
CA GLU A 36 10.29 21.45 -9.21
C GLU A 36 11.60 22.15 -9.54
N LYS A 37 12.15 22.95 -8.61
CA LYS A 37 13.45 23.59 -8.78
C LYS A 37 14.55 22.56 -9.03
N ALA A 38 14.64 21.49 -8.23
CA ALA A 38 15.65 20.46 -8.41
C ALA A 38 15.53 19.76 -9.78
N LEU A 39 14.30 19.53 -10.28
CA LEU A 39 14.07 18.95 -11.61
C LEU A 39 14.45 19.91 -12.74
N ILE A 40 14.15 21.22 -12.62
CA ILE A 40 14.52 22.26 -13.58
C ILE A 40 16.04 22.40 -13.66
N ASP A 41 16.72 22.50 -12.52
CA ASP A 41 18.18 22.64 -12.43
C ASP A 41 18.91 21.45 -13.09
N ASN A 42 18.30 20.26 -13.03
CA ASN A 42 18.82 19.05 -13.69
C ASN A 42 18.26 18.81 -15.11
N LYS A 43 17.48 19.75 -15.67
CA LYS A 43 16.90 19.70 -17.02
C LYS A 43 16.05 18.45 -17.29
N VAL A 44 15.31 18.00 -16.30
CA VAL A 44 14.40 16.84 -16.39
C VAL A 44 13.02 17.29 -16.84
N GLU A 45 12.44 16.58 -17.78
CA GLU A 45 11.05 16.82 -18.20
C GLU A 45 10.07 16.27 -17.15
N PHE A 46 9.17 17.12 -16.65
CA PHE A 46 8.18 16.71 -15.66
C PHE A 46 6.84 17.38 -15.85
N LYS A 47 5.80 16.79 -15.28
CA LYS A 47 4.49 17.41 -15.09
C LYS A 47 4.00 17.22 -13.66
N THR A 48 3.30 18.22 -13.17
CA THR A 48 2.78 18.28 -11.80
C THR A 48 1.27 18.08 -11.79
N PHE A 49 0.79 17.20 -10.90
CA PHE A 49 -0.63 16.87 -10.77
C PHE A 49 -1.06 16.87 -9.30
N ASP A 50 -2.28 17.33 -9.06
CA ASP A 50 -2.97 17.15 -7.78
C ASP A 50 -3.38 15.68 -7.61
N ILE A 51 -3.30 15.14 -6.39
CA ILE A 51 -3.73 13.77 -6.05
C ILE A 51 -5.16 13.46 -6.47
N ASP A 52 -6.02 14.47 -6.58
CA ASP A 52 -7.41 14.32 -7.00
C ASP A 52 -7.58 14.29 -8.54
N ARG A 53 -6.49 14.55 -9.31
CA ARG A 53 -6.48 14.60 -10.78
C ARG A 53 -5.22 13.97 -11.33
N LEU A 54 -5.07 12.66 -11.10
CA LEU A 54 -3.91 11.91 -11.58
C LEU A 54 -3.99 11.68 -13.09
N GLU A 55 -2.87 11.89 -13.78
CA GLU A 55 -2.70 11.62 -15.21
C GLU A 55 -1.38 10.90 -15.46
N GLN A 56 -1.33 10.10 -16.52
CA GLN A 56 -0.11 9.41 -16.93
C GLN A 56 0.69 10.30 -17.89
N PHE A 57 1.91 10.68 -17.47
CA PHE A 57 2.83 11.45 -18.29
C PHE A 57 4.22 10.80 -18.34
N GLY A 58 4.82 10.57 -17.18
CA GLY A 58 6.18 10.08 -17.03
C GLY A 58 6.28 8.59 -16.76
N ASN A 59 7.52 8.10 -16.71
CA ASN A 59 7.89 6.72 -16.39
C ASN A 59 8.46 6.56 -14.96
N PHE A 60 8.51 7.64 -14.19
CA PHE A 60 8.84 7.68 -12.77
C PHE A 60 7.93 8.69 -12.06
N THR A 61 7.60 8.45 -10.79
CA THR A 61 6.68 9.33 -10.04
C THR A 61 7.28 9.71 -8.69
N PHE A 62 7.39 11.02 -8.43
CA PHE A 62 7.58 11.56 -7.09
C PHE A 62 6.24 11.92 -6.48
N VAL A 63 6.04 11.56 -5.22
CA VAL A 63 4.81 11.82 -4.47
C VAL A 63 5.13 12.62 -3.21
N ILE A 64 4.63 13.85 -3.13
CA ILE A 64 4.73 14.69 -1.94
C ILE A 64 3.54 14.41 -1.04
N GLY A 65 3.78 13.70 0.06
CA GLY A 65 2.73 13.33 1.00
C GLY A 65 3.09 12.17 1.91
N GLY A 66 2.14 11.75 2.72
CA GLY A 66 2.27 10.58 3.59
C GLY A 66 1.90 9.27 2.90
N ASP A 67 1.91 8.17 3.68
CA ASP A 67 1.64 6.82 3.18
C ASP A 67 0.29 6.71 2.43
N GLY A 68 -0.78 7.39 2.89
CA GLY A 68 -2.09 7.37 2.19
C GLY A 68 -2.04 7.99 0.80
N THR A 69 -1.30 9.09 0.61
CA THR A 69 -1.10 9.71 -0.71
C THR A 69 -0.30 8.77 -1.61
N LEU A 70 0.73 8.14 -1.05
CA LEU A 70 1.58 7.20 -1.78
C LEU A 70 0.81 5.95 -2.22
N LEU A 71 -0.06 5.40 -1.35
CA LEU A 71 -0.94 4.27 -1.69
C LEU A 71 -1.78 4.53 -2.94
N LYS A 72 -2.46 5.70 -2.97
CA LYS A 72 -3.29 6.09 -4.12
C LYS A 72 -2.46 6.22 -5.39
N CYS A 73 -1.27 6.83 -5.31
CA CYS A 73 -0.35 6.97 -6.46
C CYS A 73 0.20 5.62 -6.91
N ALA A 74 0.67 4.76 -6.00
CA ALA A 74 1.26 3.48 -6.34
C ALA A 74 0.26 2.52 -7.02
N ARG A 75 -1.03 2.62 -6.69
CA ARG A 75 -2.10 1.91 -7.40
C ARG A 75 -2.34 2.46 -8.81
N PHE A 76 -2.39 3.79 -8.95
CA PHE A 76 -2.64 4.44 -10.24
C PHE A 76 -1.48 4.23 -11.21
N TYR A 77 -0.24 4.37 -10.73
CA TYR A 77 0.98 4.19 -11.52
C TYR A 77 1.55 2.77 -11.44
N ALA A 78 0.69 1.76 -11.27
CA ALA A 78 1.12 0.38 -11.18
C ALA A 78 2.06 -0.02 -12.33
N GLY A 79 3.18 -0.68 -12.00
CA GLY A 79 4.25 -1.03 -12.94
C GLY A 79 5.30 0.07 -13.18
N SER A 80 5.07 1.31 -12.69
CA SER A 80 6.07 2.39 -12.74
C SER A 80 6.60 2.71 -11.34
N PRO A 81 7.91 3.02 -11.19
CA PRO A 81 8.49 3.34 -9.89
C PRO A 81 7.88 4.60 -9.27
N VAL A 82 7.53 4.51 -7.98
CA VAL A 82 6.97 5.60 -7.18
C VAL A 82 7.84 5.84 -5.96
N LEU A 83 8.31 7.07 -5.75
CA LEU A 83 9.11 7.49 -4.61
C LEU A 83 8.35 8.55 -3.79
N GLY A 84 8.13 8.27 -2.51
CA GLY A 84 7.44 9.18 -1.60
C GLY A 84 8.38 10.17 -0.92
N ILE A 85 8.02 11.46 -0.93
CA ILE A 85 8.65 12.54 -0.16
C ILE A 85 7.70 12.89 0.98
N ASN A 86 8.14 12.65 2.21
CA ASN A 86 7.35 12.87 3.41
C ASN A 86 7.57 14.28 3.96
N LEU A 87 6.47 14.94 4.37
CA LEU A 87 6.48 16.28 4.96
C LEU A 87 6.59 16.27 6.49
N GLY A 88 6.63 15.10 7.11
CA GLY A 88 6.63 14.96 8.56
C GLY A 88 7.30 13.69 9.04
N ARG A 89 6.62 12.90 9.87
CA ARG A 89 7.17 11.62 10.36
C ARG A 89 7.22 10.59 9.25
N LEU A 90 8.39 10.00 9.04
CA LEU A 90 8.61 8.96 8.03
C LEU A 90 7.58 7.82 8.16
N GLY A 91 6.93 7.49 7.03
CA GLY A 91 5.95 6.41 6.92
C GLY A 91 6.60 5.03 6.74
N PHE A 92 5.78 4.01 6.56
CA PHE A 92 6.26 2.70 6.11
C PHE A 92 6.62 2.70 4.62
N LEU A 93 6.02 3.58 3.84
CA LEU A 93 6.15 3.63 2.39
C LEU A 93 6.95 4.84 1.89
N ALA A 94 6.80 6.02 2.52
CA ALA A 94 7.51 7.23 2.12
C ALA A 94 9.02 7.12 2.45
N GLN A 95 9.87 7.66 1.55
CA GLN A 95 11.27 7.27 1.46
C GLN A 95 12.28 8.37 1.74
N ALA A 96 11.92 9.62 1.50
CA ALA A 96 12.79 10.78 1.67
C ALA A 96 12.08 11.87 2.48
N GLY A 97 12.84 12.65 3.22
CA GLY A 97 12.40 13.91 3.81
C GLY A 97 12.50 15.06 2.80
N VAL A 98 11.93 16.22 3.15
CA VAL A 98 12.01 17.42 2.31
C VAL A 98 13.47 17.85 2.11
N GLU A 99 14.30 17.69 3.12
CA GLU A 99 15.73 18.00 3.10
C GLU A 99 16.56 17.10 2.18
N GLU A 100 16.00 15.97 1.77
CA GLU A 100 16.65 15.00 0.88
C GLU A 100 16.23 15.13 -0.59
N ILE A 101 15.38 16.10 -0.94
CA ILE A 101 14.78 16.24 -2.29
C ILE A 101 15.86 16.30 -3.39
N GLU A 102 16.87 17.16 -3.24
CA GLU A 102 17.95 17.29 -4.24
C GLU A 102 18.72 15.98 -4.41
N LYS A 103 19.03 15.30 -3.31
CA LYS A 103 19.68 13.99 -3.31
C LYS A 103 18.80 12.92 -3.98
N ALA A 104 17.49 12.93 -3.70
CA ALA A 104 16.53 12.01 -4.29
C ALA A 104 16.42 12.20 -5.81
N VAL A 105 16.29 13.45 -6.27
CA VAL A 105 16.24 13.78 -7.71
C VAL A 105 17.52 13.31 -8.41
N LYS A 106 18.68 13.61 -7.84
CA LYS A 106 19.96 13.20 -8.41
C LYS A 106 20.10 11.67 -8.44
N ALA A 107 19.72 10.99 -7.38
CA ALA A 107 19.76 9.52 -7.33
C ALA A 107 18.88 8.90 -8.41
N VAL A 108 17.67 9.45 -8.62
CA VAL A 108 16.75 8.96 -9.66
C VAL A 108 17.32 9.18 -11.06
N ILE A 109 17.89 10.35 -11.34
CA ILE A 109 18.52 10.67 -12.64
C ILE A 109 19.72 9.76 -12.90
N ASP A 110 20.55 9.53 -11.88
CA ASP A 110 21.75 8.68 -11.97
C ASP A 110 21.40 7.18 -11.97
N GLY A 111 20.12 6.78 -11.83
CA GLY A 111 19.70 5.37 -11.67
C GLY A 111 20.17 4.72 -10.36
N LYS A 112 20.51 5.51 -9.34
CA LYS A 112 21.02 5.06 -8.04
C LYS A 112 19.89 4.91 -7.01
N TYR A 113 18.93 4.07 -7.33
CA TYR A 113 17.83 3.68 -6.46
C TYR A 113 17.50 2.20 -6.67
N SER A 114 16.96 1.56 -5.66
CA SER A 114 16.40 0.21 -5.77
C SER A 114 14.88 0.26 -5.93
N THR A 115 14.29 -0.81 -6.43
CA THR A 115 12.84 -0.94 -6.53
C THR A 115 12.38 -2.22 -5.88
N GLU A 116 11.20 -2.17 -5.24
CA GLU A 116 10.50 -3.34 -4.75
C GLU A 116 9.12 -3.43 -5.37
N GLU A 117 8.79 -4.58 -5.92
CA GLU A 117 7.44 -4.90 -6.33
C GLU A 117 6.60 -5.26 -5.11
N ARG A 118 5.40 -4.71 -5.03
CA ARG A 118 4.43 -4.97 -3.97
C ARG A 118 3.19 -5.62 -4.54
N LEU A 119 2.76 -6.68 -3.90
CA LEU A 119 1.49 -7.33 -4.23
C LEU A 119 0.33 -6.35 -4.09
N MET A 120 -0.64 -6.47 -4.98
CA MET A 120 -1.93 -5.82 -4.85
C MET A 120 -3.04 -6.86 -4.85
N LEU A 121 -4.14 -6.55 -4.20
CA LEU A 121 -5.38 -7.31 -4.26
C LEU A 121 -6.31 -6.69 -5.29
N GLU A 122 -7.16 -7.52 -5.88
CA GLU A 122 -8.23 -7.07 -6.76
C GLU A 122 -9.56 -7.77 -6.47
N SER A 123 -10.64 -7.04 -6.69
CA SER A 123 -12.01 -7.54 -6.71
C SER A 123 -12.79 -6.71 -7.72
N ASP A 124 -13.30 -7.34 -8.77
CA ASP A 124 -13.85 -6.67 -9.93
C ASP A 124 -12.88 -5.58 -10.45
N ASP A 125 -13.33 -4.31 -10.57
CA ASP A 125 -12.49 -3.19 -11.01
C ASP A 125 -11.71 -2.52 -9.87
N ALA A 126 -11.87 -2.98 -8.63
CA ALA A 126 -11.26 -2.39 -7.46
C ALA A 126 -9.90 -3.02 -7.16
N ILE A 127 -8.90 -2.18 -6.84
CA ILE A 127 -7.53 -2.62 -6.52
C ILE A 127 -7.11 -2.01 -5.18
N ALA A 128 -6.51 -2.83 -4.30
CA ALA A 128 -5.93 -2.41 -3.03
C ALA A 128 -4.44 -2.74 -2.99
N LEU A 129 -3.63 -1.84 -2.42
CA LEU A 129 -2.23 -2.10 -2.08
C LEU A 129 -2.09 -2.63 -0.65
N ASN A 130 -2.91 -2.13 0.28
CA ASN A 130 -2.94 -2.62 1.66
C ASN A 130 -3.99 -3.72 1.86
N ASP A 131 -5.27 -3.35 1.80
CA ASP A 131 -6.33 -4.26 2.23
C ASP A 131 -7.72 -3.93 1.66
N PHE A 132 -8.56 -4.96 1.67
CA PHE A 132 -10.02 -4.87 1.61
C PHE A 132 -10.57 -5.08 3.02
N VAL A 133 -11.30 -4.10 3.53
CA VAL A 133 -12.00 -4.17 4.81
C VAL A 133 -13.47 -4.43 4.56
N ILE A 134 -13.98 -5.57 5.02
CA ILE A 134 -15.33 -6.06 4.77
C ILE A 134 -16.10 -5.99 6.08
N LYS A 135 -17.19 -5.25 6.11
CA LYS A 135 -18.09 -5.13 7.28
C LYS A 135 -19.52 -5.53 6.92
N GLY A 136 -20.28 -5.94 7.91
CA GLY A 136 -21.72 -6.11 7.74
C GLY A 136 -22.42 -4.75 7.60
N SER A 137 -23.65 -4.72 7.04
CA SER A 137 -24.42 -3.50 6.88
C SER A 137 -24.67 -2.80 8.23
N MET A 138 -24.74 -1.47 8.22
CA MET A 138 -24.69 -0.54 9.37
C MET A 138 -25.70 -0.75 10.53
N THR A 139 -26.62 -1.69 10.43
CA THR A 139 -27.67 -1.89 11.44
C THR A 139 -27.31 -2.85 12.58
N SER A 140 -26.20 -3.56 12.52
CA SER A 140 -25.73 -4.44 13.59
C SER A 140 -24.24 -4.27 13.85
N ARG A 141 -23.82 -4.25 15.12
CA ARG A 141 -22.39 -4.19 15.51
C ARG A 141 -21.63 -5.41 15.00
N THR A 142 -22.26 -6.58 14.95
CA THR A 142 -21.66 -7.84 14.52
C THR A 142 -22.42 -8.46 13.37
N SER A 143 -21.73 -9.18 12.53
CA SER A 143 -22.30 -9.94 11.43
C SER A 143 -21.68 -11.34 11.39
N LYS A 144 -22.43 -12.30 10.85
CA LYS A 144 -21.89 -13.63 10.55
C LYS A 144 -21.34 -13.61 9.13
N PHE A 145 -20.04 -13.82 9.00
CA PHE A 145 -19.33 -13.94 7.74
C PHE A 145 -19.01 -15.39 7.44
N TYR A 146 -19.19 -15.80 6.21
CA TYR A 146 -18.77 -17.10 5.70
C TYR A 146 -17.56 -16.90 4.81
N LEU A 147 -16.48 -17.60 5.13
CA LEU A 147 -15.23 -17.59 4.39
C LEU A 147 -15.12 -18.84 3.53
N GLU A 148 -14.90 -18.63 2.25
CA GLU A 148 -14.55 -19.68 1.29
C GLU A 148 -13.22 -19.34 0.64
N ILE A 149 -12.39 -20.35 0.36
CA ILE A 149 -11.14 -20.22 -0.41
C ILE A 149 -11.21 -21.22 -1.55
N ASN A 150 -11.09 -20.75 -2.80
CA ASN A 150 -11.25 -21.57 -4.01
C ASN A 150 -12.56 -22.39 -4.00
N ASP A 151 -13.67 -21.71 -3.68
CA ASP A 151 -15.01 -22.28 -3.55
C ASP A 151 -15.15 -23.40 -2.49
N LYS A 152 -14.15 -23.56 -1.61
CA LYS A 152 -14.21 -24.47 -0.48
C LYS A 152 -14.51 -23.71 0.79
N PHE A 153 -15.52 -24.15 1.55
CA PHE A 153 -15.82 -23.58 2.86
C PHE A 153 -14.64 -23.77 3.82
N VAL A 154 -14.21 -22.71 4.44
CA VAL A 154 -13.12 -22.71 5.45
C VAL A 154 -13.71 -22.62 6.85
N CYS A 155 -14.47 -21.56 7.12
CA CYS A 155 -15.09 -21.33 8.43
C CYS A 155 -16.16 -20.24 8.33
N ASP A 156 -16.86 -20.03 9.46
CA ASP A 156 -17.69 -18.85 9.67
C ASP A 156 -17.17 -18.03 10.86
N TYR A 157 -17.36 -16.72 10.79
CA TYR A 157 -17.00 -15.77 11.83
C TYR A 157 -18.22 -15.00 12.28
N ILE A 158 -18.35 -14.79 13.60
CA ILE A 158 -19.19 -13.73 14.17
C ILE A 158 -18.22 -12.62 14.59
N ALA A 159 -18.20 -11.53 13.86
CA ALA A 159 -17.21 -10.47 14.01
C ALA A 159 -17.78 -9.11 13.58
N ASP A 160 -17.06 -8.01 13.86
CA ASP A 160 -17.39 -6.68 13.35
C ASP A 160 -17.01 -6.54 11.86
N GLY A 161 -16.08 -7.36 11.39
CA GLY A 161 -15.64 -7.38 10.01
C GLY A 161 -14.52 -8.38 9.75
N LEU A 162 -14.09 -8.43 8.49
CA LEU A 162 -12.90 -9.16 8.02
C LEU A 162 -12.01 -8.21 7.24
N ILE A 163 -10.71 -8.37 7.39
CA ILE A 163 -9.68 -7.69 6.59
C ILE A 163 -8.99 -8.75 5.75
N ILE A 164 -8.91 -8.51 4.45
CA ILE A 164 -8.07 -9.27 3.52
C ILE A 164 -6.91 -8.37 3.14
N SER A 165 -5.69 -8.72 3.57
CA SER A 165 -4.53 -7.83 3.50
C SER A 165 -3.39 -8.44 2.72
N THR A 166 -2.66 -7.59 2.00
CA THR A 166 -1.34 -7.87 1.44
C THR A 166 -0.27 -7.84 2.53
N PRO A 167 0.96 -8.30 2.26
CA PRO A 167 2.09 -8.09 3.17
C PRO A 167 2.37 -6.60 3.46
N THR A 168 2.21 -5.72 2.46
CA THR A 168 2.33 -4.26 2.67
C THR A 168 1.28 -3.77 3.66
N GLY A 169 0.03 -4.19 3.53
CA GLY A 169 -1.07 -3.84 4.42
C GLY A 169 -1.02 -4.50 5.80
N SER A 170 -0.15 -5.52 6.00
CA SER A 170 -0.01 -6.20 7.29
C SER A 170 0.45 -5.27 8.42
N THR A 171 1.09 -4.13 8.08
CA THR A 171 1.49 -3.08 9.02
C THR A 171 0.46 -1.94 9.13
N ALA A 172 -0.68 -2.04 8.43
CA ALA A 172 -1.79 -1.08 8.43
C ALA A 172 -2.92 -1.53 9.37
N TYR A 173 -4.17 -1.53 8.90
CA TYR A 173 -5.32 -1.87 9.73
C TYR A 173 -5.29 -3.34 10.21
N GLY A 174 -4.75 -4.25 9.39
CA GLY A 174 -4.55 -5.63 9.78
C GLY A 174 -3.75 -5.80 11.08
N LEU A 175 -2.70 -4.98 11.29
CA LEU A 175 -1.92 -4.99 12.53
C LEU A 175 -2.77 -4.57 13.74
N SER A 176 -3.54 -3.50 13.61
CA SER A 176 -4.43 -3.01 14.69
C SER A 176 -5.51 -4.03 15.06
N ALA A 177 -5.92 -4.86 14.11
CA ALA A 177 -6.87 -5.94 14.33
C ALA A 177 -6.22 -7.24 14.89
N GLY A 178 -4.91 -7.22 15.20
CA GLY A 178 -4.18 -8.36 15.76
C GLY A 178 -3.61 -9.33 14.74
N GLY A 179 -3.47 -8.92 13.48
CA GLY A 179 -2.81 -9.67 12.43
C GLY A 179 -1.29 -9.71 12.59
N PRO A 180 -0.60 -10.67 11.95
CA PRO A 180 0.85 -10.75 11.96
C PRO A 180 1.47 -9.67 11.07
N VAL A 181 2.70 -9.25 11.41
CA VAL A 181 3.54 -8.46 10.51
C VAL A 181 4.18 -9.41 9.50
N LEU A 182 3.97 -9.15 8.22
CA LEU A 182 4.62 -9.88 7.13
C LEU A 182 5.73 -9.03 6.51
N TYR A 183 6.78 -9.70 6.04
CA TYR A 183 7.79 -9.03 5.24
C TYR A 183 7.14 -8.54 3.92
N PRO A 184 7.37 -7.30 3.47
CA PRO A 184 6.57 -6.69 2.41
C PRO A 184 6.58 -7.37 1.05
N THR A 185 7.63 -8.14 0.74
CA THR A 185 7.78 -8.87 -0.52
C THR A 185 7.42 -10.36 -0.43
N LEU A 186 6.80 -10.78 0.69
CA LEU A 186 6.38 -12.17 0.87
C LEU A 186 5.19 -12.51 -0.04
N ASP A 187 5.20 -13.67 -0.66
CA ASP A 187 4.11 -14.18 -1.51
C ASP A 187 3.00 -14.82 -0.66
N ALA A 188 2.32 -13.99 0.15
CA ALA A 188 1.24 -14.42 1.04
C ALA A 188 0.17 -13.35 1.18
N LEU A 189 -1.03 -13.74 1.64
CA LEU A 189 -2.13 -12.86 2.02
C LEU A 189 -2.52 -13.14 3.47
N VAL A 190 -3.09 -12.16 4.14
CA VAL A 190 -3.56 -12.31 5.53
C VAL A 190 -5.06 -12.05 5.59
N ILE A 191 -5.78 -12.95 6.23
CA ILE A 191 -7.20 -12.83 6.57
C ILE A 191 -7.29 -12.55 8.07
N VAL A 192 -7.75 -11.36 8.45
CA VAL A 192 -7.79 -10.90 9.85
C VAL A 192 -9.22 -10.59 10.26
N PRO A 193 -9.83 -11.32 11.18
CA PRO A 193 -11.14 -10.99 11.72
C PRO A 193 -11.03 -9.76 12.66
N ILE A 194 -11.99 -8.83 12.55
CA ILE A 194 -12.08 -7.64 13.40
C ILE A 194 -12.99 -7.96 14.58
N CYS A 195 -12.47 -7.87 15.81
CA CYS A 195 -13.20 -8.12 17.04
C CYS A 195 -14.08 -9.39 16.98
N PRO A 196 -13.52 -10.56 16.68
CA PRO A 196 -14.32 -11.79 16.60
C PRO A 196 -14.90 -12.18 17.96
N HIS A 197 -16.16 -12.61 17.97
CA HIS A 197 -16.85 -13.09 19.18
C HIS A 197 -16.51 -14.55 19.51
N THR A 198 -15.80 -15.24 18.62
CA THR A 198 -15.41 -16.64 18.77
C THR A 198 -13.96 -16.71 19.28
N LEU A 199 -13.73 -17.32 20.44
CA LEU A 199 -12.41 -17.38 21.09
C LEU A 199 -11.35 -18.16 20.30
N ASN A 200 -11.76 -19.10 19.44
CA ASN A 200 -10.85 -19.96 18.68
C ASN A 200 -10.43 -19.40 17.32
N VAL A 201 -10.88 -18.19 16.98
CA VAL A 201 -10.53 -17.54 15.70
C VAL A 201 -9.18 -16.86 15.83
N ARG A 202 -8.34 -17.03 14.82
CA ARG A 202 -7.03 -16.39 14.68
C ARG A 202 -6.87 -15.86 13.25
N PRO A 203 -6.03 -14.86 13.02
CA PRO A 203 -5.62 -14.48 11.67
C PRO A 203 -5.07 -15.69 10.91
N LEU A 204 -5.45 -15.80 9.64
CA LEU A 204 -5.01 -16.87 8.75
C LEU A 204 -4.11 -16.30 7.66
N VAL A 205 -2.93 -16.90 7.47
CA VAL A 205 -2.02 -16.57 6.36
C VAL A 205 -2.20 -17.63 5.28
N VAL A 206 -2.40 -17.20 4.04
CA VAL A 206 -2.59 -18.07 2.88
C VAL A 206 -1.61 -17.66 1.76
N PRO A 207 -1.20 -18.58 0.88
CA PRO A 207 -0.36 -18.22 -0.26
C PRO A 207 -1.09 -17.32 -1.25
N ILE A 208 -0.33 -16.65 -2.13
CA ILE A 208 -0.91 -15.98 -3.31
C ILE A 208 -1.50 -17.01 -4.28
N GLY A 209 -2.39 -16.54 -5.18
CA GLY A 209 -3.08 -17.42 -6.13
C GLY A 209 -4.40 -17.97 -5.61
N GLU A 210 -4.67 -17.79 -4.31
CA GLU A 210 -5.97 -18.16 -3.73
C GLU A 210 -7.03 -17.10 -4.06
N THR A 211 -8.28 -17.56 -4.31
CA THR A 211 -9.46 -16.68 -4.42
C THR A 211 -10.21 -16.75 -3.10
N ILE A 212 -10.25 -15.63 -2.39
CA ILE A 212 -10.90 -15.49 -1.08
C ILE A 212 -12.29 -14.91 -1.29
N LYS A 213 -13.33 -15.67 -0.95
CA LYS A 213 -14.72 -15.25 -1.06
C LYS A 213 -15.34 -15.06 0.31
N VAL A 214 -15.99 -13.90 0.49
CA VAL A 214 -16.67 -13.56 1.76
C VAL A 214 -18.14 -13.28 1.48
N LYS A 215 -19.01 -13.89 2.27
CA LYS A 215 -20.48 -13.76 2.21
C LYS A 215 -21.05 -13.47 3.60
N THR A 216 -22.27 -12.95 3.67
CA THR A 216 -23.05 -12.86 4.92
C THR A 216 -24.39 -13.57 4.81
N SER A 217 -25.00 -13.89 5.95
CA SER A 217 -26.37 -14.42 6.00
C SER A 217 -27.41 -13.31 5.78
N GLY A 218 -27.85 -13.13 4.52
CA GLY A 218 -29.03 -12.30 4.19
C GLY A 218 -28.85 -10.79 4.31
N LYS A 219 -27.64 -10.29 4.60
CA LYS A 219 -27.32 -8.86 4.69
C LYS A 219 -26.34 -8.45 3.58
N LEU A 220 -26.27 -7.14 3.30
CA LEU A 220 -25.26 -6.63 2.41
C LEU A 220 -23.93 -6.42 3.16
N LEU A 221 -22.83 -6.56 2.45
CA LEU A 221 -21.48 -6.22 2.89
C LEU A 221 -21.19 -4.77 2.51
N SER A 222 -20.54 -4.05 3.41
CA SER A 222 -19.87 -2.79 3.13
C SER A 222 -18.38 -3.08 2.95
N VAL A 223 -17.78 -2.54 1.90
CA VAL A 223 -16.36 -2.78 1.55
C VAL A 223 -15.63 -1.45 1.51
N ALA A 224 -14.51 -1.35 2.22
CA ALA A 224 -13.56 -0.25 2.11
C ALA A 224 -12.23 -0.79 1.56
N ILE A 225 -11.53 0.05 0.77
CA ILE A 225 -10.31 -0.30 0.05
C ILE A 225 -9.21 0.67 0.45
N ASP A 226 -8.11 0.17 1.04
CA ASP A 226 -6.98 0.99 1.52
C ASP A 226 -7.41 2.15 2.44
N GLY A 227 -8.46 1.96 3.23
CA GLY A 227 -8.99 2.99 4.14
C GLY A 227 -9.80 4.10 3.47
N PHE A 228 -10.04 4.02 2.16
CA PHE A 228 -10.97 4.92 1.47
C PHE A 228 -12.37 4.32 1.44
N ASP A 229 -13.37 5.15 1.78
CA ASP A 229 -14.77 4.73 1.79
C ASP A 229 -15.28 4.48 0.36
N THR A 230 -15.14 3.25 -0.07
CA THR A 230 -15.88 2.76 -1.23
C THR A 230 -17.06 1.96 -0.71
N THR A 231 -18.20 2.58 -0.54
CA THR A 231 -19.43 1.90 -0.12
C THR A 231 -20.00 1.10 -1.28
N ALA A 232 -19.40 -0.03 -1.58
CA ALA A 232 -20.07 -1.05 -2.38
C ALA A 232 -20.90 -1.90 -1.40
N TYR A 233 -22.22 -1.87 -1.53
CA TYR A 233 -23.11 -2.78 -0.82
C TYR A 233 -23.33 -4.01 -1.68
N VAL A 234 -22.62 -5.08 -1.36
CA VAL A 234 -22.64 -6.34 -2.12
C VAL A 234 -23.12 -7.50 -1.26
N LYS A 235 -23.67 -8.55 -1.87
CA LYS A 235 -24.08 -9.78 -1.15
C LYS A 235 -22.89 -10.68 -0.82
N GLU A 236 -21.92 -10.68 -1.70
CA GLU A 236 -20.65 -11.40 -1.57
C GLU A 236 -19.55 -10.63 -2.27
N ILE A 237 -18.31 -10.88 -1.90
CA ILE A 237 -17.13 -10.34 -2.55
C ILE A 237 -16.09 -11.45 -2.74
N SER A 238 -15.46 -11.46 -3.92
CA SER A 238 -14.35 -12.34 -4.25
C SER A 238 -13.09 -11.52 -4.44
N ILE A 239 -12.06 -11.82 -3.67
CA ILE A 239 -10.79 -11.09 -3.64
C ILE A 239 -9.66 -12.05 -4.00
N LYS A 240 -8.79 -11.63 -4.88
CA LYS A 240 -7.59 -12.38 -5.29
C LYS A 240 -6.39 -11.46 -5.45
N THR A 241 -5.20 -12.03 -5.62
CA THR A 241 -4.01 -11.27 -5.98
C THR A 241 -4.17 -10.70 -7.38
N SER A 242 -3.90 -9.41 -7.54
CA SER A 242 -3.88 -8.76 -8.84
C SER A 242 -2.63 -9.18 -9.63
N HIS A 243 -2.76 -9.25 -10.95
CA HIS A 243 -1.62 -9.40 -11.86
C HIS A 243 -0.77 -8.12 -11.97
N LYS A 244 -1.36 -6.97 -11.61
CA LYS A 244 -0.62 -5.71 -11.51
C LYS A 244 0.11 -5.65 -10.19
N LYS A 245 1.28 -5.03 -10.18
CA LYS A 245 2.07 -4.78 -8.97
C LYS A 245 2.36 -3.30 -8.84
N ALA A 246 2.37 -2.81 -7.62
CA ALA A 246 2.91 -1.49 -7.33
C ALA A 246 4.44 -1.60 -7.25
N VAL A 247 5.16 -0.61 -7.79
CA VAL A 247 6.61 -0.56 -7.75
C VAL A 247 7.03 0.62 -6.88
N LEU A 248 7.62 0.35 -5.73
CA LEU A 248 8.12 1.38 -4.84
C LEU A 248 9.63 1.56 -5.07
N ALA A 249 10.05 2.83 -5.20
CA ALA A 249 11.45 3.19 -5.34
C ALA A 249 12.06 3.58 -3.99
N PHE A 250 13.30 3.18 -3.75
CA PHE A 250 14.02 3.35 -2.50
C PHE A 250 15.42 3.92 -2.72
N LEU A 251 15.83 4.86 -1.86
CA LEU A 251 17.17 5.43 -1.87
C LEU A 251 18.18 4.64 -1.02
N ASN A 252 17.68 3.79 -0.13
CA ASN A 252 18.49 2.96 0.79
C ASN A 252 17.88 1.57 0.90
N ASP A 253 18.70 0.54 0.98
CA ASP A 253 18.27 -0.86 0.88
C ASP A 253 17.76 -1.48 2.21
N ASP A 254 18.18 -0.99 3.38
CA ASP A 254 17.82 -1.62 4.68
C ASP A 254 16.83 -0.77 5.47
N ARG A 255 15.53 -0.86 5.12
CA ARG A 255 14.51 0.02 5.71
C ARG A 255 13.44 -0.69 6.52
N PHE A 256 12.96 -1.84 6.10
CA PHE A 256 11.79 -2.47 6.74
C PHE A 256 11.98 -2.62 8.25
N TYR A 257 13.08 -3.21 8.67
CA TYR A 257 13.36 -3.44 10.10
C TYR A 257 13.64 -2.15 10.87
N SER A 258 14.28 -1.16 10.23
CA SER A 258 14.52 0.15 10.86
C SER A 258 13.22 0.91 11.07
N VAL A 259 12.32 0.91 10.06
CA VAL A 259 10.99 1.53 10.17
C VAL A 259 10.15 0.79 11.21
N LEU A 260 10.19 -0.54 11.25
CA LEU A 260 9.48 -1.35 12.24
C LEU A 260 9.89 -0.98 13.66
N ARG A 261 11.20 -0.89 13.94
CA ARG A 261 11.71 -0.45 15.25
C ARG A 261 11.29 0.97 15.58
N ASN A 262 11.47 1.91 14.66
CA ASN A 262 11.27 3.32 14.92
C ASN A 262 9.78 3.71 15.04
N LYS A 263 8.90 3.05 14.30
CA LYS A 263 7.46 3.34 14.34
C LYS A 263 6.68 2.53 15.35
N LEU A 264 7.00 1.26 15.50
CA LEU A 264 6.25 0.36 16.39
C LEU A 264 6.98 0.11 17.70
N HIS A 265 8.16 0.70 17.92
CA HIS A 265 9.04 0.40 19.05
C HIS A 265 9.31 -1.10 19.19
N TRP A 266 9.39 -1.82 18.06
CA TRP A 266 9.49 -3.25 18.00
C TRP A 266 10.80 -3.73 18.63
N GLY A 267 10.68 -4.54 19.69
CA GLY A 267 11.84 -5.09 20.41
C GLY A 267 12.62 -4.08 21.25
N ILE A 268 12.11 -2.85 21.41
CA ILE A 268 12.71 -1.86 22.34
C ILE A 268 12.06 -2.07 23.70
N SER A 269 12.88 -2.47 24.68
CA SER A 269 12.43 -2.49 26.08
C SER A 269 12.08 -1.07 26.51
N PRO A 270 10.97 -0.85 27.26
CA PRO A 270 10.76 0.43 27.90
C PRO A 270 12.00 0.74 28.75
N THR A 271 12.74 1.78 28.39
CA THR A 271 13.77 2.31 29.29
C THR A 271 13.05 2.90 30.50
N ASN A 272 13.35 2.35 31.69
CA ASN A 272 12.90 2.90 32.99
C ASN A 272 13.28 4.36 33.13
#